data_75ebd63213f00b046086765b7c727269
#
_entry.id   75ebd63213f00b046086765b7c727269
#
_cell.length_a   1.000
_cell.length_b   1.000
_cell.length_c   1.000
_cell.angle_alpha   90.00
_cell.angle_beta   90.00
_cell.angle_gamma   90.00
#
_symmetry.space_group_name_H-M   'P 1'
#
loop_
_entity.id
_entity.type
_entity.pdbx_description
1 polymer ?
#
loop_
_entity_poly.entity_id
_entity_poly.type
_entity_poly.pdbx_seq_one_letter_code
_entity_poly.pdbx_strand_id
1 'polypeptide(L)'
;MDYKLELVILPVTDMDRAKSFYQDKAGFRLDVDHRAGEDFRIIQLTPPGSACSVTLMRNPDAAGSVQGLHLVVTDIDQAHAELTGRGIDASEIFHFGQGGQVPGPDPARGSYNSFVSFADPDGNGWLVQEVRQGEAAR
;
A
#
# COMPACT_ATOMS: atom_id res chain seq x y z
N MET A 1 -21.55 -1.21 19.68
CA MET A 1 -21.57 -1.48 18.23
C MET A 1 -20.17 -1.33 17.67
N ASP A 2 -19.75 -2.31 16.86
CA ASP A 2 -18.42 -2.28 16.21
C ASP A 2 -18.49 -1.47 14.93
N TYR A 3 -17.43 -0.70 14.67
CA TYR A 3 -17.26 0.01 13.39
C TYR A 3 -16.01 -0.51 12.73
N LYS A 4 -16.16 -1.26 11.63
CA LYS A 4 -15.04 -1.83 10.87
C LYS A 4 -14.78 -1.00 9.63
N LEU A 5 -13.52 -0.68 9.37
CA LEU A 5 -13.16 0.02 8.15
C LEU A 5 -13.20 -0.98 6.99
N GLU A 6 -14.15 -0.80 6.07
CA GLU A 6 -14.37 -1.70 4.95
C GLU A 6 -13.34 -1.46 3.85
N LEU A 7 -13.24 -0.21 3.41
CA LEU A 7 -12.38 0.12 2.29
C LEU A 7 -12.01 1.59 2.28
N VAL A 8 -10.98 1.89 1.48
CA VAL A 8 -10.56 3.26 1.17
C VAL A 8 -10.63 3.42 -0.35
N ILE A 9 -11.19 4.53 -0.82
CA ILE A 9 -11.26 4.83 -2.25
C ILE A 9 -9.96 5.48 -2.70
N LEU A 10 -9.37 4.96 -3.79
CA LEU A 10 -8.19 5.51 -4.43
C LEU A 10 -8.58 6.10 -5.78
N PRO A 11 -8.45 7.42 -5.96
CA PRO A 11 -8.70 8.04 -7.25
C PRO A 11 -7.53 7.78 -8.20
N VAL A 12 -7.84 7.35 -9.41
CA VAL A 12 -6.85 7.01 -10.43
C VAL A 12 -7.28 7.57 -11.79
N THR A 13 -6.33 7.67 -12.72
CA THR A 13 -6.63 8.14 -14.08
C THR A 13 -6.98 6.98 -15.01
N ASP A 14 -6.28 5.86 -14.88
CA ASP A 14 -6.40 4.70 -15.77
C ASP A 14 -6.68 3.45 -14.93
N MET A 15 -7.90 2.93 -15.03
CA MET A 15 -8.35 1.80 -14.21
C MET A 15 -7.58 0.52 -14.50
N ASP A 16 -7.29 0.24 -15.78
CA ASP A 16 -6.57 -0.98 -16.13
C ASP A 16 -5.11 -0.92 -15.67
N ARG A 17 -4.46 0.23 -15.80
CA ARG A 17 -3.09 0.43 -15.33
C ARG A 17 -3.02 0.29 -13.81
N ALA A 18 -3.95 0.90 -13.09
CA ALA A 18 -4.00 0.82 -11.64
C ALA A 18 -4.29 -0.62 -11.17
N LYS A 19 -5.22 -1.31 -11.83
CA LYS A 19 -5.52 -2.71 -11.52
C LYS A 19 -4.28 -3.58 -11.66
N SER A 20 -3.55 -3.44 -12.78
CA SER A 20 -2.33 -4.22 -13.01
C SER A 20 -1.27 -3.92 -11.95
N PHE A 21 -1.12 -2.66 -11.57
CA PHE A 21 -0.17 -2.29 -10.52
C PHE A 21 -0.49 -2.99 -9.20
N TYR A 22 -1.72 -2.86 -8.72
CA TYR A 22 -2.09 -3.42 -7.42
C TYR A 22 -2.17 -4.94 -7.42
N GLN A 23 -2.66 -5.54 -8.49
CA GLN A 23 -2.77 -7.00 -8.57
C GLN A 23 -1.43 -7.67 -8.83
N ASP A 24 -0.68 -7.19 -9.82
CA ASP A 24 0.51 -7.89 -10.31
C ASP A 24 1.79 -7.45 -9.57
N LYS A 25 1.92 -6.17 -9.26
CA LYS A 25 3.13 -5.65 -8.61
C LYS A 25 3.01 -5.58 -7.10
N ALA A 26 1.93 -5.03 -6.58
CA ALA A 26 1.72 -4.97 -5.14
C ALA A 26 1.27 -6.32 -4.56
N GLY A 27 0.72 -7.21 -5.40
CA GLY A 27 0.33 -8.54 -4.96
C GLY A 27 -1.01 -8.57 -4.22
N PHE A 28 -1.86 -7.58 -4.43
CA PHE A 28 -3.17 -7.54 -3.79
C PHE A 28 -4.14 -8.50 -4.49
N ARG A 29 -5.04 -9.10 -3.71
CA ARG A 29 -6.07 -9.98 -4.25
C ARG A 29 -7.17 -9.17 -4.89
N LEU A 30 -7.52 -9.50 -6.14
CA LEU A 30 -8.67 -8.90 -6.81
C LEU A 30 -9.96 -9.51 -6.26
N ASP A 31 -10.83 -8.67 -5.69
CA ASP A 31 -12.11 -9.10 -5.14
C ASP A 31 -13.27 -8.80 -6.09
N VAL A 32 -13.28 -7.61 -6.68
CA VAL A 32 -14.37 -7.12 -7.54
C VAL A 32 -13.77 -6.32 -8.69
N ASP A 33 -14.27 -6.57 -9.88
CA ASP A 33 -14.07 -5.69 -11.05
C ASP A 33 -15.43 -5.57 -11.72
N HIS A 34 -16.14 -4.48 -11.45
CA HIS A 34 -17.52 -4.30 -11.87
C HIS A 34 -17.67 -3.07 -12.74
N ARG A 35 -18.37 -3.24 -13.87
CA ARG A 35 -18.76 -2.15 -14.76
C ARG A 35 -20.27 -1.99 -14.73
N ALA A 36 -20.74 -0.74 -14.70
CA ALA A 36 -22.14 -0.40 -14.87
C ALA A 36 -22.22 0.72 -15.90
N GLY A 37 -22.54 0.36 -17.15
CA GLY A 37 -22.48 1.28 -18.28
C GLY A 37 -21.05 1.55 -18.72
N GLU A 38 -20.85 2.56 -19.57
CA GLU A 38 -19.53 2.87 -20.14
C GLU A 38 -18.67 3.70 -19.19
N ASP A 39 -19.30 4.47 -18.30
CA ASP A 39 -18.59 5.49 -17.52
C ASP A 39 -18.37 5.09 -16.07
N PHE A 40 -18.97 3.98 -15.62
CA PHE A 40 -18.83 3.56 -14.22
C PHE A 40 -18.14 2.21 -14.11
N ARG A 41 -17.06 2.19 -13.37
CA ARG A 41 -16.33 0.97 -13.05
C ARG A 41 -15.73 1.11 -11.66
N ILE A 42 -15.83 0.05 -10.87
CA ILE A 42 -15.13 -0.05 -9.59
C ILE A 42 -14.27 -1.31 -9.60
N ILE A 43 -13.09 -1.22 -9.01
CA ILE A 43 -12.19 -2.36 -8.84
C ILE A 43 -11.79 -2.38 -7.37
N GLN A 44 -12.12 -3.47 -6.69
CA GLN A 44 -11.76 -3.63 -5.28
C GLN A 44 -10.68 -4.70 -5.14
N LEU A 45 -9.62 -4.35 -4.42
CA LEU A 45 -8.52 -5.25 -4.14
C LEU A 45 -8.19 -5.22 -2.65
N THR A 46 -7.70 -6.34 -2.13
CA THR A 46 -7.37 -6.46 -0.71
C THR A 46 -5.93 -6.93 -0.56
N PRO A 47 -5.11 -6.22 0.22
CA PRO A 47 -3.78 -6.71 0.56
C PRO A 47 -3.84 -8.08 1.24
N PRO A 48 -2.90 -9.00 0.97
CA PRO A 48 -2.89 -10.30 1.65
C PRO A 48 -2.90 -10.14 3.17
N GLY A 49 -3.82 -10.84 3.83
CA GLY A 49 -3.95 -10.80 5.29
C GLY A 49 -4.72 -9.61 5.84
N SER A 50 -5.16 -8.68 4.99
CA SER A 50 -5.91 -7.50 5.43
C SER A 50 -7.42 -7.75 5.41
N ALA A 51 -8.14 -7.09 6.31
CA ALA A 51 -9.60 -7.06 6.28
C ALA A 51 -10.14 -5.78 5.61
N CYS A 52 -9.28 -4.77 5.46
CA CYS A 52 -9.63 -3.52 4.79
C CYS A 52 -9.14 -3.55 3.35
N SER A 53 -9.95 -3.06 2.42
CA SER A 53 -9.68 -3.09 0.99
C SER A 53 -9.39 -1.70 0.44
N VAL A 54 -8.89 -1.64 -0.80
CA VAL A 54 -8.87 -0.41 -1.58
C VAL A 54 -9.80 -0.57 -2.77
N THR A 55 -10.50 0.49 -3.11
CA THR A 55 -11.40 0.53 -4.26
C THR A 55 -10.91 1.60 -5.22
N LEU A 56 -10.54 1.16 -6.43
CA LEU A 56 -10.10 2.08 -7.47
C LEU A 56 -11.30 2.71 -8.13
N MET A 57 -11.31 4.03 -8.26
CA MET A 57 -12.33 4.76 -8.98
C MET A 57 -11.64 5.81 -9.87
N ARG A 58 -12.13 5.93 -11.10
CA ARG A 58 -11.59 6.92 -12.01
C ARG A 58 -12.00 8.31 -11.57
N ASN A 59 -11.02 9.12 -11.24
CA ASN A 59 -11.20 10.53 -10.88
C ASN A 59 -9.91 11.27 -11.20
N PRO A 60 -9.75 11.76 -12.45
CA PRO A 60 -8.51 12.39 -12.86
C PRO A 60 -8.12 13.62 -12.03
N ASP A 61 -9.11 14.37 -11.55
CA ASP A 61 -8.84 15.58 -10.78
C ASP A 61 -8.22 15.30 -9.42
N ALA A 62 -8.57 14.17 -8.81
CA ALA A 62 -8.07 13.77 -7.50
C ALA A 62 -6.98 12.70 -7.56
N ALA A 63 -6.68 12.17 -8.75
CA ALA A 63 -5.71 11.09 -8.90
C ALA A 63 -4.35 11.47 -8.30
N GLY A 64 -3.77 10.58 -7.50
CA GLY A 64 -2.50 10.82 -6.83
C GLY A 64 -2.58 11.62 -5.54
N SER A 65 -3.78 12.04 -5.13
CA SER A 65 -3.94 12.89 -3.94
C SER A 65 -3.91 12.13 -2.62
N VAL A 66 -4.09 10.83 -2.63
CA VAL A 66 -4.12 10.03 -1.40
C VAL A 66 -2.68 9.69 -0.99
N GLN A 67 -2.34 10.05 0.24
CA GLN A 67 -0.99 9.83 0.78
C GLN A 67 -1.08 9.16 2.14
N GLY A 68 -0.02 8.46 2.53
CA GLY A 68 0.07 7.94 3.87
C GLY A 68 -0.72 6.67 4.14
N LEU A 69 -1.07 5.92 3.10
CA LEU A 69 -1.65 4.60 3.31
C LEU A 69 -0.58 3.67 3.89
N HIS A 70 -0.91 2.98 4.97
CA HIS A 70 0.07 2.15 5.69
C HIS A 70 -0.24 0.67 5.53
N LEU A 71 0.79 -0.09 5.22
CA LEU A 71 0.79 -1.55 5.27
C LEU A 71 1.71 -1.99 6.40
N VAL A 72 1.31 -3.00 7.15
CA VAL A 72 2.11 -3.57 8.23
C VAL A 72 2.65 -4.92 7.77
N VAL A 73 3.95 -5.13 7.96
CA VAL A 73 4.62 -6.39 7.68
C VAL A 73 5.43 -6.83 8.90
N THR A 74 5.76 -8.11 8.96
CA THR A 74 6.57 -8.63 10.06
C THR A 74 8.07 -8.60 9.76
N ASP A 75 8.45 -8.43 8.50
CA ASP A 75 9.84 -8.43 8.05
C ASP A 75 10.01 -7.44 6.91
N ILE A 76 10.62 -6.28 7.20
CA ILE A 76 10.77 -5.21 6.21
C ILE A 76 11.75 -5.59 5.10
N ASP A 77 12.77 -6.38 5.40
CA ASP A 77 13.72 -6.84 4.38
C ASP A 77 13.04 -7.72 3.35
N GLN A 78 12.21 -8.65 3.81
CA GLN A 78 11.44 -9.52 2.93
C GLN A 78 10.44 -8.71 2.10
N ALA A 79 9.74 -7.77 2.72
CA ALA A 79 8.78 -6.91 2.02
C ALA A 79 9.46 -6.10 0.93
N HIS A 80 10.60 -5.48 1.22
CA HIS A 80 11.37 -4.72 0.23
C HIS A 80 11.78 -5.61 -0.95
N ALA A 81 12.29 -6.81 -0.67
CA ALA A 81 12.70 -7.74 -1.71
C ALA A 81 11.53 -8.18 -2.59
N GLU A 82 10.36 -8.44 -2.00
CA GLU A 82 9.17 -8.82 -2.77
C GLU A 82 8.68 -7.68 -3.66
N LEU A 83 8.59 -6.46 -3.13
CA LEU A 83 8.11 -5.30 -3.88
C LEU A 83 9.04 -4.99 -5.06
N THR A 84 10.33 -4.92 -4.81
CA THR A 84 11.32 -4.65 -5.88
C THR A 84 11.39 -5.79 -6.88
N GLY A 85 11.27 -7.04 -6.41
CA GLY A 85 11.27 -8.22 -7.27
C GLY A 85 10.07 -8.28 -8.21
N ARG A 86 8.95 -7.67 -7.84
CA ARG A 86 7.77 -7.56 -8.71
C ARG A 86 7.76 -6.29 -9.56
N GLY A 87 8.82 -5.49 -9.49
CA GLY A 87 8.99 -4.33 -10.35
C GLY A 87 8.49 -3.01 -9.80
N ILE A 88 8.21 -2.93 -8.49
CA ILE A 88 7.86 -1.66 -7.87
C ILE A 88 9.14 -0.85 -7.62
N ASP A 89 9.09 0.43 -7.97
CA ASP A 89 10.15 1.38 -7.65
C ASP A 89 9.97 1.81 -6.19
N ALA A 90 10.37 0.94 -5.27
CA ALA A 90 10.27 1.19 -3.85
C ALA A 90 11.50 1.93 -3.34
N SER A 91 11.34 2.73 -2.30
CA SER A 91 12.46 3.36 -1.62
C SER A 91 13.40 2.30 -1.02
N GLU A 92 14.62 2.70 -0.71
CA GLU A 92 15.45 1.91 0.18
C GLU A 92 14.80 1.85 1.56
N ILE A 93 15.13 0.81 2.33
CA ILE A 93 14.66 0.70 3.71
C ILE A 93 15.23 1.87 4.50
N PHE A 94 14.41 2.48 5.36
CA PHE A 94 14.85 3.57 6.23
C PHE A 94 14.18 3.46 7.60
N HIS A 95 14.73 4.22 8.55
CA HIS A 95 14.16 4.35 9.89
C HIS A 95 14.35 5.78 10.36
N PHE A 96 13.73 6.13 11.48
CA PHE A 96 13.92 7.44 12.09
C PHE A 96 14.83 7.32 13.30
N GLY A 97 15.92 8.11 13.27
CA GLY A 97 16.86 8.23 14.37
C GLY A 97 16.96 9.68 14.82
N GLN A 98 17.99 9.98 15.61
CA GLN A 98 18.25 11.36 15.98
C GLN A 98 18.55 12.19 14.72
N GLY A 99 17.80 13.28 14.57
CA GLY A 99 17.99 14.16 13.42
C GLY A 99 17.19 13.81 12.18
N GLY A 100 16.34 12.76 12.22
CA GLY A 100 15.42 12.46 11.15
C GLY A 100 15.62 11.10 10.51
N GLN A 101 15.38 11.03 9.20
CA GLN A 101 15.39 9.79 8.45
C GLN A 101 16.83 9.28 8.23
N VAL A 102 17.05 8.02 8.52
CA VAL A 102 18.37 7.36 8.44
C VAL A 102 18.24 6.13 7.53
N PRO A 103 19.20 5.87 6.62
CA PRO A 103 19.19 4.68 5.78
C PRO A 103 19.26 3.38 6.59
N GLY A 104 18.60 2.34 6.08
CA GLY A 104 18.61 1.02 6.66
C GLY A 104 17.51 0.78 7.69
N PRO A 105 17.31 -0.48 8.10
CA PRO A 105 16.32 -0.79 9.13
C PRO A 105 16.78 -0.27 10.50
N ASP A 106 15.82 -0.10 11.40
CA ASP A 106 16.11 0.24 12.78
C ASP A 106 17.12 -0.75 13.36
N PRO A 107 18.29 -0.29 13.87
CA PRO A 107 19.28 -1.21 14.45
C PRO A 107 18.71 -2.08 15.57
N ALA A 108 17.78 -1.54 16.35
CA ALA A 108 17.12 -2.28 17.41
C ALA A 108 15.96 -3.14 16.90
N ARG A 109 15.58 -3.02 15.63
CA ARG A 109 14.45 -3.71 15.00
C ARG A 109 13.16 -3.55 15.81
N GLY A 110 12.98 -2.36 16.38
CA GLY A 110 11.75 -2.05 17.09
C GLY A 110 10.56 -1.94 16.15
N SER A 111 9.38 -2.30 16.63
CA SER A 111 8.15 -2.12 15.87
C SER A 111 7.88 -0.66 15.57
N TYR A 112 7.29 -0.40 14.40
CA TYR A 112 6.93 0.94 13.92
C TYR A 112 8.11 1.86 13.62
N ASN A 113 9.31 1.32 13.37
CA ASN A 113 10.47 2.14 13.02
C ASN A 113 11.36 1.56 11.91
N SER A 114 10.83 0.74 11.04
CA SER A 114 11.52 0.37 9.80
C SER A 114 10.52 0.46 8.67
N PHE A 115 10.87 1.15 7.58
CA PHE A 115 9.92 1.58 6.56
C PHE A 115 10.44 1.37 5.15
N VAL A 116 9.49 1.22 4.22
CA VAL A 116 9.70 1.32 2.78
C VAL A 116 8.52 2.11 2.22
N SER A 117 8.79 3.05 1.32
CA SER A 117 7.73 3.80 0.66
C SER A 117 7.64 3.45 -0.82
N PHE A 118 6.44 3.53 -1.37
CA PHE A 118 6.22 3.44 -2.81
C PHE A 118 4.96 4.23 -3.18
N ALA A 119 4.79 4.44 -4.48
CA ALA A 119 3.61 5.11 -5.01
C ALA A 119 3.02 4.29 -6.14
N ASP A 120 1.72 4.42 -6.36
CA ASP A 120 1.08 3.84 -7.53
C ASP A 120 1.37 4.71 -8.77
N PRO A 121 0.93 4.30 -9.98
CA PRO A 121 1.25 5.07 -11.20
C PRO A 121 0.73 6.50 -11.21
N ASP A 122 -0.30 6.81 -10.43
CA ASP A 122 -0.82 8.18 -10.33
C ASP A 122 -0.16 8.99 -9.21
N GLY A 123 0.63 8.35 -8.36
CA GLY A 123 1.28 9.04 -7.24
C GLY A 123 0.59 8.87 -5.89
N ASN A 124 -0.47 8.06 -5.80
CA ASN A 124 -1.03 7.73 -4.49
C ASN A 124 0.03 7.01 -3.66
N GLY A 125 0.26 7.49 -2.45
CA GLY A 125 1.44 7.12 -1.66
C GLY A 125 1.19 6.09 -0.58
N TRP A 126 2.10 5.14 -0.49
CA TRP A 126 2.06 4.03 0.46
C TRP A 126 3.31 4.01 1.32
N LEU A 127 3.14 3.59 2.57
CA LEU A 127 4.24 3.34 3.49
C LEU A 127 4.08 1.93 4.05
N VAL A 128 5.14 1.13 3.93
CA VAL A 128 5.20 -0.20 4.53
C VAL A 128 6.02 -0.07 5.81
N GLN A 129 5.48 -0.57 6.92
CA GLN A 129 6.19 -0.49 8.20
C GLN A 129 6.27 -1.86 8.87
N GLU A 130 7.37 -2.11 9.55
CA GLU A 130 7.59 -3.35 10.27
C GLU A 130 6.96 -3.29 11.65
N VAL A 131 6.18 -4.32 11.98
CA VAL A 131 5.70 -4.58 13.34
C VAL A 131 6.14 -5.99 13.68
N ARG A 132 6.88 -6.14 14.76
CA ARG A 132 7.47 -7.43 15.13
C ARG A 132 6.39 -8.48 15.34
N GLN A 133 6.71 -9.71 14.93
CA GLN A 133 5.80 -10.83 15.08
C GLN A 133 5.42 -11.01 16.56
N GLY A 134 4.12 -11.14 16.81
CA GLY A 134 3.59 -11.27 18.16
C GLY A 134 3.21 -9.95 18.81
N GLU A 135 3.54 -8.80 18.21
CA GLU A 135 3.09 -7.51 18.70
C GLU A 135 1.79 -7.13 17.99
N ALA A 136 0.83 -6.64 18.76
CA ALA A 136 -0.44 -6.21 18.21
C ALA A 136 -0.29 -4.85 17.52
N ALA A 137 -0.95 -4.69 16.36
CA ALA A 137 -1.11 -3.38 15.75
C ALA A 137 -1.99 -2.51 16.64
N ARG A 138 -1.63 -1.24 16.77
CA ARG A 138 -2.37 -0.30 17.59
C ARG A 138 -3.68 0.11 16.94
#